data_2d86ef019d6dcff3e609d6db02e6f260
#
_entry.id   2d86ef019d6dcff3e609d6db02e6f260
#
_cell.length_a   1.000
_cell.length_b   1.000
_cell.length_c   1.000
_cell.angle_alpha   90.00
_cell.angle_beta   90.00
_cell.angle_gamma   90.00
#
_symmetry.space_group_name_H-M   'P 1'
#
loop_
_entity.id
_entity.type
_entity.pdbx_description
1 polymer ?
#
loop_
_entity_poly.entity_id
_entity_poly.type
_entity_poly.pdbx_seq_one_letter_code
_entity_poly.pdbx_strand_id
1 'polypeptide(L)'
;MGSTRHQRLTGLALAALLLGGLACHPPRNPMAEWLPSPNHNARRPQLIVIHHTAEKSFDISLKVLQTQNSGGPVSSHYLIGRDGRLAQLVSDDHRAYHAGGGTWGPYRDLNSLSIGIELDNTGFEPFADAQIDRLLLLLEDITKRFNIPRTQVVAHADVDPIRKQDPSGFFPWQRLADKGFGLWPDPVLADPPPAFDGWAVLRLIGYSLKDPAATLRAFHLHYHHTETTDLDEQDRKILFNLQTKVLAEGRAKSN
;
A
#
# COMPACT_ATOMS: atom_id res chain seq x y z
N MET A 1 33.16 58.01 64.00
CA MET A 1 32.06 57.10 64.29
C MET A 1 31.29 56.94 63.00
N GLY A 2 31.64 55.95 62.19
CA GLY A 2 31.09 55.72 60.87
C GLY A 2 30.29 54.41 60.84
N SER A 3 29.05 54.47 60.47
CA SER A 3 28.14 53.32 60.32
C SER A 3 28.10 52.91 58.87
N THR A 4 28.64 51.74 58.57
CA THR A 4 28.58 51.11 57.26
C THR A 4 27.26 50.33 57.11
N ARG A 5 26.38 50.80 56.20
CA ARG A 5 25.18 50.06 55.80
C ARG A 5 25.56 49.05 54.75
N HIS A 6 25.36 47.75 55.07
CA HIS A 6 25.38 46.66 54.11
C HIS A 6 24.10 46.65 53.28
N GLN A 7 24.19 46.91 51.99
CA GLN A 7 23.13 46.63 51.03
C GLN A 7 23.16 45.14 50.67
N ARG A 8 22.08 44.44 51.00
CA ARG A 8 21.84 43.05 50.51
C ARG A 8 21.23 43.17 49.09
N LEU A 9 21.97 42.73 48.11
CA LEU A 9 21.46 42.47 46.77
C LEU A 9 20.71 41.16 46.78
N THR A 10 19.40 41.23 46.70
CA THR A 10 18.53 40.07 46.41
C THR A 10 18.52 39.83 44.93
N GLY A 11 19.27 38.81 44.49
CA GLY A 11 19.25 38.32 43.11
C GLY A 11 17.94 37.56 42.83
N LEU A 12 17.04 38.11 42.04
CA LEU A 12 15.95 37.34 41.44
C LEU A 12 16.51 36.42 40.35
N ALA A 13 16.55 35.12 40.63
CA ALA A 13 16.80 34.13 39.62
C ALA A 13 15.52 33.93 38.77
N LEU A 14 15.55 34.44 37.55
CA LEU A 14 14.52 34.23 36.54
C LEU A 14 14.64 32.77 36.02
N ALA A 15 13.84 31.85 36.58
CA ALA A 15 13.72 30.50 36.04
C ALA A 15 12.92 30.57 34.72
N ALA A 16 13.64 30.58 33.61
CA ALA A 16 13.03 30.39 32.28
C ALA A 16 12.50 28.92 32.18
N LEU A 17 11.19 28.74 32.36
CA LEU A 17 10.52 27.50 31.99
C LEU A 17 10.58 27.37 30.46
N LEU A 18 11.51 26.53 29.99
CA LEU A 18 11.48 26.01 28.65
C LEU A 18 10.27 25.05 28.57
N LEU A 19 9.11 25.57 28.20
CA LEU A 19 8.01 24.80 27.65
C LEU A 19 8.48 24.23 26.31
N GLY A 20 9.18 23.09 26.40
CA GLY A 20 9.43 22.23 25.25
C GLY A 20 8.08 21.80 24.70
N GLY A 21 7.61 22.48 23.64
CA GLY A 21 6.44 22.05 22.92
C GLY A 21 6.67 20.59 22.52
N LEU A 22 5.89 19.69 23.08
CA LEU A 22 5.73 18.34 22.57
C LEU A 22 5.19 18.50 21.15
N ALA A 23 6.09 18.61 20.17
CA ALA A 23 5.75 18.45 18.78
C ALA A 23 5.16 17.05 18.67
N CYS A 24 3.83 16.95 18.55
CA CYS A 24 3.13 15.71 18.25
C CYS A 24 3.63 15.26 16.87
N HIS A 25 4.69 14.46 16.84
CA HIS A 25 5.15 13.85 15.61
C HIS A 25 4.08 12.84 15.21
N PRO A 26 3.69 12.81 13.93
CA PRO A 26 2.76 11.80 13.44
C PRO A 26 3.27 10.40 13.76
N PRO A 27 2.36 9.45 14.05
CA PRO A 27 2.76 8.09 14.44
C PRO A 27 3.59 7.44 13.34
N ARG A 28 4.79 6.98 13.70
CA ARG A 28 5.71 6.25 12.82
C ARG A 28 5.66 4.78 13.16
N ASN A 29 5.91 3.93 12.16
CA ASN A 29 6.01 2.50 12.37
C ASN A 29 7.34 2.17 13.10
N PRO A 30 7.32 1.57 14.30
CA PRO A 30 8.54 1.25 15.06
C PRO A 30 9.40 0.16 14.40
N MET A 31 8.87 -0.60 13.43
CA MET A 31 9.62 -1.63 12.70
C MET A 31 10.44 -1.07 11.52
N ALA A 32 10.18 0.18 11.09
CA ALA A 32 10.77 0.75 9.89
C ALA A 32 11.80 1.84 10.20
N GLU A 33 12.90 1.85 9.45
CA GLU A 33 13.82 2.98 9.44
C GLU A 33 13.11 4.22 8.85
N TRP A 34 13.14 5.35 9.56
CA TRP A 34 12.53 6.60 9.10
C TRP A 34 13.46 7.32 8.11
N LEU A 35 13.12 7.29 6.83
CA LEU A 35 13.83 7.96 5.73
C LEU A 35 12.84 8.88 4.98
N PRO A 36 12.65 10.13 5.45
CA PRO A 36 11.54 10.97 5.01
C PRO A 36 11.62 11.40 3.55
N SER A 37 10.47 11.39 2.87
CA SER A 37 10.25 12.07 1.58
C SER A 37 9.48 13.37 1.82
N PRO A 38 9.81 14.49 1.14
CA PRO A 38 9.05 15.74 1.22
C PRO A 38 7.70 15.70 0.47
N ASN A 39 7.44 14.64 -0.31
CA ASN A 39 6.31 14.54 -1.24
C ASN A 39 5.09 13.91 -0.57
N HIS A 40 4.39 14.63 0.33
CA HIS A 40 3.20 14.12 1.05
C HIS A 40 2.18 15.20 1.46
N ASN A 41 0.94 14.78 1.75
CA ASN A 41 -0.17 15.57 2.32
C ASN A 41 -1.02 14.70 3.29
N ALA A 42 -1.96 15.28 4.06
CA ALA A 42 -2.84 14.57 5.00
C ALA A 42 -3.88 13.67 4.29
N ARG A 43 -4.23 12.51 4.88
CA ARG A 43 -5.16 11.50 4.31
C ARG A 43 -5.68 10.48 5.32
N ARG A 44 -6.58 9.55 4.87
CA ARG A 44 -7.06 8.39 5.63
C ARG A 44 -7.04 7.13 4.75
N PRO A 45 -6.24 6.10 5.07
CA PRO A 45 -6.13 4.90 4.25
C PRO A 45 -7.35 3.95 4.39
N GLN A 46 -7.78 3.37 3.28
CA GLN A 46 -8.84 2.36 3.18
C GLN A 46 -8.35 1.07 2.53
N LEU A 47 -7.20 1.11 1.84
CA LEU A 47 -6.60 -0.03 1.15
C LEU A 47 -5.07 0.11 1.11
N ILE A 48 -4.41 -0.97 0.72
CA ILE A 48 -2.96 -1.04 0.54
C ILE A 48 -2.69 -1.35 -0.93
N VAL A 49 -1.79 -0.58 -1.56
CA VAL A 49 -1.37 -0.80 -2.94
C VAL A 49 0.08 -1.28 -2.95
N ILE A 50 0.30 -2.44 -3.54
CA ILE A 50 1.61 -3.05 -3.70
C ILE A 50 2.21 -2.65 -5.04
N HIS A 51 3.50 -2.27 -5.00
CA HIS A 51 4.28 -1.86 -6.16
C HIS A 51 5.58 -2.66 -6.26
N HIS A 52 6.23 -2.61 -7.42
CA HIS A 52 7.65 -2.84 -7.53
C HIS A 52 8.33 -1.62 -8.15
N THR A 53 9.57 -1.35 -7.75
CA THR A 53 10.27 -0.12 -8.09
C THR A 53 10.74 -0.04 -9.54
N ALA A 54 10.86 -1.16 -10.25
CA ALA A 54 11.50 -1.30 -11.56
C ALA A 54 12.96 -0.79 -11.59
N GLU A 55 13.62 -0.71 -10.41
CA GLU A 55 14.97 -0.21 -10.24
C GLU A 55 15.96 -1.33 -9.88
N LYS A 56 17.25 -1.03 -10.02
CA LYS A 56 18.32 -2.03 -9.84
C LYS A 56 18.75 -2.23 -8.38
N SER A 57 18.42 -1.30 -7.49
CA SER A 57 18.81 -1.37 -6.09
C SER A 57 17.94 -0.49 -5.20
N PHE A 58 17.92 -0.85 -3.91
CA PHE A 58 17.24 -0.10 -2.86
C PHE A 58 17.65 1.39 -2.83
N ASP A 59 18.93 1.70 -2.95
CA ASP A 59 19.42 3.09 -2.85
C ASP A 59 19.00 3.93 -4.06
N ILE A 60 18.89 3.33 -5.25
CA ILE A 60 18.36 4.00 -6.44
C ILE A 60 16.85 4.24 -6.24
N SER A 61 16.12 3.22 -5.83
CA SER A 61 14.69 3.32 -5.52
C SER A 61 14.40 4.39 -4.47
N LEU A 62 15.18 4.42 -3.38
CA LEU A 62 15.08 5.42 -2.33
C LEU A 62 15.26 6.84 -2.89
N LYS A 63 16.29 7.05 -3.70
CA LYS A 63 16.57 8.34 -4.33
C LYS A 63 15.41 8.78 -5.23
N VAL A 64 14.85 7.90 -6.04
CA VAL A 64 13.69 8.20 -6.91
C VAL A 64 12.49 8.62 -6.07
N LEU A 65 12.21 7.92 -4.96
CA LEU A 65 11.07 8.18 -4.10
C LEU A 65 11.21 9.42 -3.19
N GLN A 66 12.41 9.97 -3.08
CA GLN A 66 12.71 11.18 -2.30
C GLN A 66 12.91 12.43 -3.16
N THR A 67 13.00 12.29 -4.48
CA THR A 67 13.29 13.41 -5.38
C THR A 67 12.11 13.77 -6.27
N GLN A 68 12.13 14.97 -6.81
CA GLN A 68 11.20 15.37 -7.85
C GLN A 68 11.69 14.84 -9.20
N ASN A 69 10.87 14.02 -9.85
CA ASN A 69 11.15 13.46 -11.17
C ASN A 69 10.57 14.34 -12.29
N SER A 70 10.97 14.11 -13.54
CA SER A 70 10.46 14.85 -14.70
C SER A 70 8.94 14.77 -14.87
N GLY A 71 8.30 13.68 -14.40
CA GLY A 71 6.84 13.49 -14.39
C GLY A 71 6.13 14.05 -13.15
N GLY A 72 6.85 14.75 -12.28
CA GLY A 72 6.34 15.26 -11.01
C GLY A 72 6.84 14.48 -9.78
N PRO A 73 6.37 14.85 -8.57
CA PRO A 73 6.78 14.18 -7.35
C PRO A 73 6.22 12.76 -7.28
N VAL A 74 7.09 11.81 -6.92
CA VAL A 74 6.75 10.39 -6.67
C VAL A 74 7.23 10.02 -5.28
N SER A 75 6.42 9.32 -4.51
CA SER A 75 6.79 8.78 -3.19
C SER A 75 5.92 7.59 -2.84
N SER A 76 6.35 6.76 -1.89
CA SER A 76 5.54 5.73 -1.25
C SER A 76 5.60 5.88 0.26
N HIS A 77 4.73 5.16 0.99
CA HIS A 77 4.82 5.15 2.44
C HIS A 77 5.98 4.29 2.91
N TYR A 78 6.17 3.15 2.26
CA TYR A 78 7.20 2.19 2.60
C TYR A 78 7.99 1.74 1.38
N LEU A 79 9.26 1.40 1.61
CA LEU A 79 10.15 0.73 0.67
C LEU A 79 10.76 -0.48 1.36
N ILE A 80 10.66 -1.67 0.73
CA ILE A 80 11.22 -2.92 1.23
C ILE A 80 12.34 -3.40 0.28
N GLY A 81 13.54 -3.54 0.80
CA GLY A 81 14.69 -4.09 0.09
C GLY A 81 14.61 -5.61 -0.10
N ARG A 82 15.40 -6.13 -1.03
CA ARG A 82 15.52 -7.58 -1.29
C ARG A 82 16.02 -8.37 -0.08
N ASP A 83 16.78 -7.71 0.79
CA ASP A 83 17.29 -8.25 2.04
C ASP A 83 16.30 -8.16 3.22
N GLY A 84 15.09 -7.65 2.97
CA GLY A 84 14.06 -7.41 3.99
C GLY A 84 14.25 -6.12 4.80
N ARG A 85 15.20 -5.23 4.41
CA ARG A 85 15.30 -3.87 4.96
C ARG A 85 13.98 -3.14 4.72
N LEU A 86 13.44 -2.52 5.78
CA LEU A 86 12.19 -1.77 5.71
C LEU A 86 12.46 -0.30 6.03
N ALA A 87 12.13 0.58 5.08
CA ALA A 87 12.16 2.03 5.27
C ALA A 87 10.74 2.60 5.23
N GLN A 88 10.45 3.57 6.08
CA GLN A 88 9.25 4.42 6.00
C GLN A 88 9.65 5.80 5.47
N LEU A 89 9.06 6.21 4.34
CA LEU A 89 9.41 7.43 3.63
C LEU A 89 8.40 8.55 3.89
N VAL A 90 7.11 8.17 4.02
CA VAL A 90 6.00 9.09 4.32
C VAL A 90 5.26 8.53 5.52
N SER A 91 4.87 9.40 6.45
CA SER A 91 4.06 9.01 7.61
C SER A 91 2.70 8.48 7.15
N ASP A 92 2.17 7.47 7.85
CA ASP A 92 0.94 6.78 7.46
C ASP A 92 -0.31 7.67 7.44
N ASP A 93 -0.30 8.78 8.15
CA ASP A 93 -1.37 9.79 8.18
C ASP A 93 -1.22 10.88 7.10
N HIS A 94 -0.16 10.82 6.30
CA HIS A 94 0.10 11.73 5.19
C HIS A 94 -0.12 11.06 3.83
N ARG A 95 -0.41 11.85 2.82
CA ARG A 95 -0.59 11.43 1.44
C ARG A 95 0.76 11.23 0.76
N ALA A 96 1.05 10.03 0.25
CA ALA A 96 2.16 9.77 -0.66
C ALA A 96 1.67 9.78 -2.13
N TYR A 97 2.58 9.98 -3.07
CA TYR A 97 2.26 10.05 -4.51
C TYR A 97 2.71 8.78 -5.22
N HIS A 98 1.90 7.71 -5.11
CA HIS A 98 2.24 6.37 -5.62
C HIS A 98 1.20 5.77 -6.57
N ALA A 99 -0.09 6.15 -6.48
CA ALA A 99 -1.17 5.51 -7.22
C ALA A 99 -1.69 6.36 -8.41
N GLY A 100 -1.15 7.56 -8.62
CA GLY A 100 -1.53 8.44 -9.72
C GLY A 100 -3.04 8.67 -9.83
N GLY A 101 -3.61 8.42 -11.01
CA GLY A 101 -5.05 8.51 -11.31
C GLY A 101 -5.81 7.20 -11.09
N GLY A 102 -5.24 6.22 -10.42
CA GLY A 102 -5.84 4.91 -10.15
C GLY A 102 -7.19 4.97 -9.45
N THR A 103 -8.00 3.94 -9.66
CA THR A 103 -9.34 3.81 -9.04
C THR A 103 -9.57 2.37 -8.59
N TRP A 104 -10.32 2.16 -7.49
CA TRP A 104 -10.68 0.84 -7.01
C TRP A 104 -12.09 0.85 -6.43
N GLY A 105 -13.01 0.14 -7.07
CA GLY A 105 -14.44 0.18 -6.70
C GLY A 105 -14.97 1.63 -6.63
N PRO A 106 -15.47 2.08 -5.47
CA PRO A 106 -15.94 3.46 -5.29
C PRO A 106 -14.81 4.45 -5.06
N TYR A 107 -13.59 3.99 -4.76
CA TYR A 107 -12.47 4.85 -4.39
C TYR A 107 -11.84 5.56 -5.58
N ARG A 108 -11.63 6.86 -5.39
CA ARG A 108 -10.89 7.76 -6.29
C ARG A 108 -9.79 8.41 -5.46
N ASP A 109 -8.85 9.11 -6.03
CA ASP A 109 -7.73 9.70 -5.28
C ASP A 109 -7.05 8.68 -4.32
N LEU A 110 -6.57 7.58 -4.89
CA LEU A 110 -5.96 6.51 -4.11
C LEU A 110 -4.70 6.94 -3.36
N ASN A 111 -4.02 8.01 -3.80
CA ASN A 111 -2.94 8.61 -3.02
C ASN A 111 -3.38 9.03 -1.61
N SER A 112 -4.63 9.52 -1.48
CA SER A 112 -5.22 9.89 -0.18
C SER A 112 -5.82 8.69 0.55
N LEU A 113 -6.26 7.65 -0.15
CA LEU A 113 -7.05 6.56 0.40
C LEU A 113 -6.27 5.24 0.57
N SER A 114 -4.98 5.19 0.19
CA SER A 114 -4.22 3.95 0.32
C SER A 114 -2.84 4.15 0.97
N ILE A 115 -2.28 3.07 1.49
CA ILE A 115 -0.87 2.94 1.84
C ILE A 115 -0.16 2.33 0.64
N GLY A 116 0.84 3.02 0.06
CA GLY A 116 1.70 2.49 -0.99
C GLY A 116 2.91 1.80 -0.38
N ILE A 117 3.20 0.58 -0.83
CA ILE A 117 4.38 -0.20 -0.43
C ILE A 117 5.15 -0.57 -1.68
N GLU A 118 6.36 -0.05 -1.80
CA GLU A 118 7.30 -0.36 -2.87
C GLU A 118 8.22 -1.53 -2.48
N LEU A 119 8.43 -2.43 -3.41
CA LEU A 119 9.35 -3.55 -3.29
C LEU A 119 10.51 -3.35 -4.27
N ASP A 120 11.76 -3.32 -3.76
CA ASP A 120 12.95 -3.24 -4.59
C ASP A 120 13.07 -4.48 -5.47
N ASN A 121 12.63 -4.37 -6.72
CA ASN A 121 12.61 -5.43 -7.72
C ASN A 121 12.58 -4.82 -9.11
N THR A 122 13.28 -5.41 -10.07
CA THR A 122 13.33 -4.95 -11.47
C THR A 122 12.03 -5.23 -12.23
N GLY A 123 11.15 -6.10 -11.70
CA GLY A 123 9.95 -6.58 -12.38
C GLY A 123 10.16 -7.82 -13.27
N PHE A 124 11.41 -8.25 -13.46
CA PHE A 124 11.78 -9.37 -14.33
C PHE A 124 12.37 -10.57 -13.57
N GLU A 125 12.23 -10.60 -12.26
CA GLU A 125 12.79 -11.61 -11.38
C GLU A 125 11.85 -11.94 -10.21
N PRO A 126 11.97 -13.12 -9.59
CA PRO A 126 11.22 -13.44 -8.38
C PRO A 126 11.54 -12.48 -7.24
N PHE A 127 10.56 -12.26 -6.38
CA PHE A 127 10.73 -11.47 -5.16
C PHE A 127 11.42 -12.31 -4.09
N ALA A 128 12.41 -11.72 -3.39
CA ALA A 128 13.17 -12.44 -2.38
C ALA A 128 12.31 -12.82 -1.17
N ASP A 129 12.56 -14.00 -0.57
CA ASP A 129 11.82 -14.47 0.60
C ASP A 129 11.87 -13.51 1.77
N ALA A 130 13.05 -12.95 2.09
CA ALA A 130 13.21 -11.98 3.16
C ALA A 130 12.36 -10.70 2.93
N GLN A 131 12.20 -10.28 1.66
CA GLN A 131 11.37 -9.15 1.27
C GLN A 131 9.89 -9.45 1.50
N ILE A 132 9.41 -10.61 1.09
CA ILE A 132 8.01 -11.03 1.27
C ILE A 132 7.69 -11.28 2.75
N ASP A 133 8.60 -11.88 3.52
CA ASP A 133 8.42 -12.05 4.96
C ASP A 133 8.29 -10.70 5.67
N ARG A 134 9.10 -9.71 5.29
CA ARG A 134 9.00 -8.34 5.80
C ARG A 134 7.67 -7.68 5.41
N LEU A 135 7.23 -7.88 4.17
CA LEU A 135 5.94 -7.38 3.69
C LEU A 135 4.78 -7.94 4.53
N LEU A 136 4.77 -9.24 4.79
CA LEU A 136 3.70 -9.89 5.58
C LEU A 136 3.61 -9.31 6.99
N LEU A 137 4.74 -9.07 7.66
CA LEU A 137 4.78 -8.42 8.98
C LEU A 137 4.25 -6.98 8.91
N LEU A 138 4.59 -6.24 7.87
CA LEU A 138 4.11 -4.87 7.66
C LEU A 138 2.60 -4.83 7.37
N LEU A 139 2.09 -5.75 6.56
CA LEU A 139 0.65 -5.87 6.27
C LEU A 139 -0.15 -6.17 7.55
N GLU A 140 0.34 -7.05 8.42
CA GLU A 140 -0.31 -7.35 9.70
C GLU A 140 -0.42 -6.10 10.58
N ASP A 141 0.66 -5.32 10.69
CA ASP A 141 0.68 -4.08 11.45
C ASP A 141 -0.28 -3.03 10.88
N ILE A 142 -0.16 -2.71 9.57
CA ILE A 142 -0.93 -1.65 8.93
C ILE A 142 -2.43 -1.98 8.93
N THR A 143 -2.82 -3.19 8.56
CA THR A 143 -4.23 -3.58 8.51
C THR A 143 -4.88 -3.49 9.90
N LYS A 144 -4.15 -3.85 10.96
CA LYS A 144 -4.62 -3.74 12.33
C LYS A 144 -4.69 -2.29 12.82
N ARG A 145 -3.64 -1.48 12.60
CA ARG A 145 -3.58 -0.08 13.06
C ARG A 145 -4.65 0.80 12.42
N PHE A 146 -4.93 0.60 11.14
CA PHE A 146 -5.88 1.43 10.39
C PHE A 146 -7.23 0.76 10.14
N ASN A 147 -7.44 -0.45 10.67
CA ASN A 147 -8.65 -1.25 10.47
C ASN A 147 -8.97 -1.41 8.96
N ILE A 148 -7.92 -1.62 8.13
CA ILE A 148 -8.08 -1.87 6.70
C ILE A 148 -8.46 -3.35 6.54
N PRO A 149 -9.55 -3.67 5.80
CA PRO A 149 -9.87 -5.07 5.53
C PRO A 149 -8.70 -5.78 4.85
N ARG A 150 -8.34 -6.97 5.32
CA ARG A 150 -7.20 -7.73 4.78
C ARG A 150 -7.35 -8.03 3.29
N THR A 151 -8.58 -8.13 2.79
CA THR A 151 -8.91 -8.28 1.37
C THR A 151 -8.66 -7.03 0.53
N GLN A 152 -8.42 -5.88 1.15
CA GLN A 152 -8.10 -4.62 0.48
C GLN A 152 -6.59 -4.41 0.29
N VAL A 153 -5.85 -5.48 0.02
CA VAL A 153 -4.45 -5.46 -0.45
C VAL A 153 -4.47 -5.78 -1.94
N VAL A 154 -4.11 -4.81 -2.78
CA VAL A 154 -4.26 -4.86 -4.24
C VAL A 154 -2.97 -4.46 -4.96
N ALA A 155 -2.86 -4.78 -6.24
CA ALA A 155 -1.75 -4.38 -7.09
C ALA A 155 -1.93 -2.94 -7.63
N HIS A 156 -0.84 -2.27 -7.96
CA HIS A 156 -0.91 -1.02 -8.75
C HIS A 156 -1.54 -1.29 -10.12
N ALA A 157 -1.22 -2.41 -10.76
CA ALA A 157 -1.86 -2.86 -11.99
C ALA A 157 -3.38 -3.00 -11.85
N ASP A 158 -3.90 -3.47 -10.69
CA ASP A 158 -5.34 -3.62 -10.46
C ASP A 158 -6.05 -2.26 -10.46
N VAL A 159 -5.43 -1.26 -9.85
CA VAL A 159 -6.04 0.07 -9.67
C VAL A 159 -5.82 1.02 -10.84
N ASP A 160 -4.80 0.76 -11.67
CA ASP A 160 -4.47 1.56 -12.86
C ASP A 160 -4.01 0.66 -14.03
N PRO A 161 -4.89 -0.24 -14.51
CA PRO A 161 -4.53 -1.27 -15.48
C PRO A 161 -4.07 -0.75 -16.84
N ILE A 162 -4.44 0.49 -17.18
CA ILE A 162 -4.06 1.11 -18.46
C ILE A 162 -2.58 1.51 -18.46
N ARG A 163 -2.05 1.99 -17.33
CA ARG A 163 -0.70 2.57 -17.26
C ARG A 163 0.30 1.70 -16.51
N LYS A 164 -0.16 0.71 -15.73
CA LYS A 164 0.65 0.00 -14.74
C LYS A 164 0.61 -1.51 -14.93
N GLN A 165 1.74 -2.15 -14.57
CA GLN A 165 1.91 -3.60 -14.59
C GLN A 165 2.62 -4.11 -13.33
N ASP A 166 2.79 -3.23 -12.34
CA ASP A 166 3.41 -3.57 -11.06
C ASP A 166 2.37 -3.96 -9.99
N PRO A 167 2.71 -4.90 -9.07
CA PRO A 167 3.87 -5.77 -9.16
C PRO A 167 3.73 -6.74 -10.34
N SER A 168 4.88 -7.20 -10.88
CA SER A 168 4.88 -8.11 -12.02
C SER A 168 4.29 -9.48 -11.68
N GLY A 169 4.06 -10.32 -12.69
CA GLY A 169 3.58 -11.71 -12.52
C GLY A 169 4.50 -12.61 -11.68
N PHE A 170 5.72 -12.18 -11.33
CA PHE A 170 6.59 -12.87 -10.39
C PHE A 170 6.22 -12.61 -8.91
N PHE A 171 5.25 -11.71 -8.64
CA PHE A 171 4.86 -11.42 -7.28
C PHE A 171 4.03 -12.57 -6.68
N PRO A 172 4.39 -13.09 -5.50
CA PRO A 172 3.81 -14.32 -4.96
C PRO A 172 2.47 -14.04 -4.21
N TRP A 173 1.42 -13.65 -4.92
CA TRP A 173 0.10 -13.35 -4.33
C TRP A 173 -0.45 -14.49 -3.46
N GLN A 174 -0.24 -15.76 -3.89
CA GLN A 174 -0.67 -16.94 -3.12
C GLN A 174 -0.06 -16.92 -1.71
N ARG A 175 1.21 -16.53 -1.55
CA ARG A 175 1.88 -16.48 -0.25
C ARG A 175 1.25 -15.44 0.69
N LEU A 176 0.75 -14.32 0.14
CA LEU A 176 -0.01 -13.34 0.91
C LEU A 176 -1.36 -13.91 1.31
N ALA A 177 -2.04 -14.56 0.36
CA ALA A 177 -3.34 -15.19 0.57
C ALA A 177 -3.30 -16.29 1.64
N ASP A 178 -2.24 -17.09 1.71
CA ASP A 178 -2.01 -18.11 2.75
C ASP A 178 -1.92 -17.51 4.16
N LYS A 179 -1.65 -16.20 4.25
CA LYS A 179 -1.68 -15.40 5.49
C LYS A 179 -2.95 -14.55 5.62
N GLY A 180 -3.91 -14.73 4.71
CA GLY A 180 -5.21 -14.05 4.71
C GLY A 180 -5.17 -12.62 4.19
N PHE A 181 -4.16 -12.23 3.39
CA PHE A 181 -4.08 -10.92 2.74
C PHE A 181 -4.41 -10.99 1.26
N GLY A 182 -5.11 -9.98 0.77
CA GLY A 182 -5.67 -9.95 -0.58
C GLY A 182 -6.95 -10.80 -0.70
N LEU A 183 -7.72 -10.51 -1.72
CA LEU A 183 -8.83 -11.38 -2.14
C LEU A 183 -8.25 -12.49 -3.02
N TRP A 184 -8.41 -13.76 -2.62
CA TRP A 184 -7.81 -14.88 -3.34
C TRP A 184 -8.78 -16.04 -3.46
N PRO A 185 -8.80 -16.79 -4.59
CA PRO A 185 -9.67 -17.93 -4.80
C PRO A 185 -9.28 -19.13 -3.92
N ASP A 186 -10.25 -19.98 -3.64
CA ASP A 186 -10.03 -21.25 -2.96
C ASP A 186 -9.28 -22.24 -3.88
N PRO A 187 -8.57 -23.22 -3.34
CA PRO A 187 -7.87 -24.22 -4.16
C PRO A 187 -8.80 -25.08 -5.03
N VAL A 188 -10.05 -25.24 -4.60
CA VAL A 188 -11.08 -25.99 -5.34
C VAL A 188 -12.14 -25.02 -5.82
N LEU A 189 -12.30 -24.93 -7.13
CA LEU A 189 -13.21 -24.00 -7.79
C LEU A 189 -14.41 -24.75 -8.34
N ALA A 190 -15.60 -24.19 -8.10
CA ALA A 190 -16.84 -24.67 -8.72
C ALA A 190 -17.06 -24.04 -10.10
N ASP A 191 -17.76 -24.77 -10.97
CA ASP A 191 -18.20 -24.22 -12.25
C ASP A 191 -19.24 -23.12 -12.04
N PRO A 192 -19.11 -21.97 -12.71
CA PRO A 192 -20.12 -20.92 -12.67
C PRO A 192 -21.38 -21.36 -13.45
N PRO A 193 -22.57 -20.83 -13.10
CA PRO A 193 -23.78 -21.08 -13.89
C PRO A 193 -23.64 -20.55 -15.32
N PRO A 194 -24.39 -21.08 -16.30
CA PRO A 194 -24.26 -20.69 -17.72
C PRO A 194 -24.40 -19.18 -17.97
N ALA A 195 -25.26 -18.48 -17.22
CA ALA A 195 -25.49 -17.04 -17.34
C ALA A 195 -24.55 -16.19 -16.48
N PHE A 196 -23.45 -16.74 -15.98
CA PHE A 196 -22.49 -16.02 -15.16
C PHE A 196 -21.78 -14.91 -15.95
N ASP A 197 -21.84 -13.69 -15.43
CA ASP A 197 -21.15 -12.51 -15.99
C ASP A 197 -19.87 -12.20 -15.23
N GLY A 198 -18.73 -12.65 -15.74
CA GLY A 198 -17.41 -12.42 -15.14
C GLY A 198 -17.00 -10.94 -15.14
N TRP A 199 -17.43 -10.17 -16.14
CA TRP A 199 -17.14 -8.73 -16.20
C TRP A 199 -17.87 -7.94 -15.12
N ALA A 200 -19.11 -8.31 -14.82
CA ALA A 200 -19.85 -7.74 -13.68
C ALA A 200 -19.14 -8.03 -12.35
N VAL A 201 -18.52 -9.22 -12.22
CA VAL A 201 -17.75 -9.59 -11.03
C VAL A 201 -16.43 -8.84 -10.94
N LEU A 202 -15.70 -8.64 -12.02
CA LEU A 202 -14.50 -7.78 -12.03
C LEU A 202 -14.85 -6.38 -11.49
N ARG A 203 -15.96 -5.80 -11.94
CA ARG A 203 -16.45 -4.51 -11.41
C ARG A 203 -16.84 -4.59 -9.93
N LEU A 204 -17.48 -5.66 -9.50
CA LEU A 204 -17.86 -5.89 -8.10
C LEU A 204 -16.63 -5.95 -7.19
N ILE A 205 -15.55 -6.59 -7.62
CA ILE A 205 -14.27 -6.68 -6.89
C ILE A 205 -13.63 -5.30 -6.76
N GLY A 206 -13.72 -4.47 -7.80
CA GLY A 206 -13.16 -3.11 -7.77
C GLY A 206 -12.52 -2.65 -9.07
N TYR A 207 -12.34 -3.51 -10.05
CA TYR A 207 -11.69 -3.16 -11.32
C TYR A 207 -12.48 -2.12 -12.12
N SER A 208 -11.74 -1.22 -12.76
CA SER A 208 -12.30 -0.29 -13.74
C SER A 208 -12.41 -0.98 -15.11
N LEU A 209 -13.59 -0.98 -15.71
CA LEU A 209 -13.81 -1.52 -17.06
C LEU A 209 -13.69 -0.48 -18.18
N LYS A 210 -12.98 0.63 -17.95
CA LYS A 210 -12.74 1.67 -18.97
C LYS A 210 -11.98 1.14 -20.18
N ASP A 211 -11.06 0.21 -19.96
CA ASP A 211 -10.32 -0.54 -20.95
C ASP A 211 -10.38 -2.02 -20.54
N PRO A 212 -11.28 -2.81 -21.12
CA PRO A 212 -11.44 -4.22 -20.77
C PRO A 212 -10.17 -5.06 -20.99
N ALA A 213 -9.42 -4.79 -22.06
CA ALA A 213 -8.19 -5.53 -22.35
C ALA A 213 -7.11 -5.24 -21.30
N ALA A 214 -6.95 -3.99 -20.87
CA ALA A 214 -6.05 -3.63 -19.79
C ALA A 214 -6.49 -4.24 -18.46
N THR A 215 -7.79 -4.23 -18.17
CA THR A 215 -8.36 -4.84 -16.98
C THR A 215 -8.09 -6.34 -16.91
N LEU A 216 -8.28 -7.03 -18.02
CA LEU A 216 -8.03 -8.48 -18.11
C LEU A 216 -6.54 -8.80 -17.88
N ARG A 217 -5.63 -8.02 -18.51
CA ARG A 217 -4.19 -8.18 -18.25
C ARG A 217 -3.84 -8.00 -16.77
N ALA A 218 -4.40 -6.99 -16.10
CA ALA A 218 -4.16 -6.78 -14.66
C ALA A 218 -4.70 -7.94 -13.82
N PHE A 219 -5.90 -8.42 -14.12
CA PHE A 219 -6.47 -9.60 -13.48
C PHE A 219 -5.60 -10.84 -13.68
N HIS A 220 -5.09 -11.07 -14.89
CA HIS A 220 -4.18 -12.19 -15.17
C HIS A 220 -2.85 -12.06 -14.43
N LEU A 221 -2.26 -10.86 -14.35
CA LEU A 221 -1.06 -10.64 -13.54
C LEU A 221 -1.26 -10.98 -12.06
N HIS A 222 -2.46 -10.80 -11.54
CA HIS A 222 -2.78 -11.03 -10.14
C HIS A 222 -3.17 -12.50 -9.87
N TYR A 223 -4.06 -13.09 -10.68
CA TYR A 223 -4.77 -14.34 -10.35
C TYR A 223 -4.43 -15.54 -11.23
N HIS A 224 -4.21 -15.31 -12.49
CA HIS A 224 -4.12 -16.41 -13.48
C HIS A 224 -3.16 -16.07 -14.61
N HIS A 225 -1.89 -16.20 -14.39
CA HIS A 225 -0.79 -15.88 -15.32
C HIS A 225 -0.97 -16.49 -16.72
N THR A 226 -1.91 -15.96 -17.52
CA THR A 226 -2.24 -16.36 -18.89
C THR A 226 -2.18 -15.14 -19.81
N GLU A 227 -2.01 -15.38 -21.12
CA GLU A 227 -1.99 -14.34 -22.16
C GLU A 227 -3.29 -14.30 -22.99
N THR A 228 -4.37 -14.92 -22.49
CA THR A 228 -5.67 -14.86 -23.19
C THR A 228 -6.20 -13.44 -23.28
N THR A 229 -6.91 -13.14 -24.36
CA THR A 229 -7.50 -11.81 -24.60
C THR A 229 -8.97 -11.72 -24.19
N ASP A 230 -9.55 -12.84 -23.76
CA ASP A 230 -10.92 -12.96 -23.26
C ASP A 230 -10.93 -13.75 -21.95
N LEU A 231 -12.00 -13.60 -21.15
CA LEU A 231 -12.21 -14.42 -19.96
C LEU A 231 -12.37 -15.89 -20.34
N ASP A 232 -11.38 -16.70 -20.02
CA ASP A 232 -11.40 -18.13 -20.24
C ASP A 232 -12.22 -18.88 -19.15
N GLU A 233 -12.27 -20.20 -19.27
CA GLU A 233 -13.02 -21.04 -18.31
C GLU A 233 -12.45 -20.96 -16.90
N GLN A 234 -11.13 -20.93 -16.78
CA GLN A 234 -10.44 -20.83 -15.48
C GLN A 234 -10.69 -19.47 -14.82
N ASP A 235 -10.62 -18.38 -15.60
CA ASP A 235 -10.95 -17.04 -15.13
C ASP A 235 -12.37 -16.96 -14.59
N ARG A 236 -13.33 -17.57 -15.29
CA ARG A 236 -14.74 -17.61 -14.88
C ARG A 236 -14.93 -18.35 -13.56
N LYS A 237 -14.22 -19.47 -13.34
CA LYS A 237 -14.23 -20.23 -12.07
C LYS A 237 -13.62 -19.41 -10.94
N ILE A 238 -12.47 -18.76 -11.18
CA ILE A 238 -11.85 -17.86 -10.22
C ILE A 238 -12.83 -16.74 -9.83
N LEU A 239 -13.37 -16.02 -10.81
CA LEU A 239 -14.29 -14.92 -10.56
C LEU A 239 -15.55 -15.36 -9.83
N PHE A 240 -16.10 -16.53 -10.12
CA PHE A 240 -17.26 -17.06 -9.42
C PHE A 240 -16.97 -17.32 -7.93
N ASN A 241 -15.81 -17.86 -7.62
CA ASN A 241 -15.36 -18.04 -6.24
C ASN A 241 -15.15 -16.69 -5.53
N LEU A 242 -14.45 -15.74 -6.19
CA LEU A 242 -14.20 -14.41 -5.63
C LEU A 242 -15.52 -13.65 -5.38
N GLN A 243 -16.52 -13.76 -6.26
CA GLN A 243 -17.85 -13.19 -6.05
C GLN A 243 -18.47 -13.69 -4.74
N THR A 244 -18.40 -14.99 -4.51
CA THR A 244 -18.95 -15.60 -3.29
C THR A 244 -18.30 -15.02 -2.04
N LYS A 245 -16.98 -14.83 -2.05
CA LYS A 245 -16.21 -14.25 -0.93
C LYS A 245 -16.59 -12.78 -0.69
N VAL A 246 -16.65 -11.97 -1.72
CA VAL A 246 -17.02 -10.54 -1.62
C VAL A 246 -18.44 -10.38 -1.05
N LEU A 247 -19.39 -11.19 -1.52
CA LEU A 247 -20.77 -11.16 -1.02
C LEU A 247 -20.89 -11.63 0.44
N ALA A 248 -20.08 -12.61 0.85
CA ALA A 248 -20.01 -13.06 2.24
C ALA A 248 -19.48 -11.97 3.18
N GLU A 249 -18.38 -11.27 2.78
CA GLU A 249 -17.86 -10.15 3.57
C GLU A 249 -18.84 -8.98 3.68
N GLY A 250 -19.57 -8.67 2.61
CA GLY A 250 -20.61 -7.64 2.62
C GLY A 250 -21.72 -7.92 3.64
N ARG A 251 -22.16 -9.18 3.72
CA ARG A 251 -23.18 -9.61 4.70
C ARG A 251 -22.67 -9.54 6.15
N ALA A 252 -21.41 -9.92 6.39
CA ALA A 252 -20.81 -9.89 7.72
C ALA A 252 -20.67 -8.46 8.29
N LYS A 253 -20.57 -7.43 7.43
CA LYS A 253 -20.50 -6.01 7.83
C LYS A 253 -21.87 -5.36 8.05
N SER A 254 -22.95 -6.02 7.59
CA SER A 254 -24.32 -5.50 7.67
C SER A 254 -25.09 -6.03 8.90
N ASN A 255 -24.53 -7.00 9.59
CA ASN A 255 -25.03 -7.59 10.86
C ASN A 255 -24.21 -7.08 12.04
#